data_1cc9e2ce46f8dc57d55f49e42dd5f204
#
_entry.id   1cc9e2ce46f8dc57d55f49e42dd5f204
#
_cell.length_a   1.000
_cell.length_b   1.000
_cell.length_c   1.000
_cell.angle_alpha   90.00
_cell.angle_beta   90.00
_cell.angle_gamma   90.00
#
_symmetry.space_group_name_H-M   'P 1'
#
loop_
_entity.id
_entity.type
_entity.pdbx_description
1 polymer ?
#
loop_
_entity_poly.entity_id
_entity_poly.type
_entity_poly.pdbx_seq_one_letter_code
_entity_poly.pdbx_strand_id
1 'polypeptide(L)'
;MDRVTGTKAAEGNRVQLLTNGEEAFPAMLAAIDNAQRCISLEIYKIRMDRVGTTFVKALARAARRGVKVRFLYDVYGSRSVTYGDFTELIDAGAEVCVFNPVLWVTFLRVNNRDHRKILVVDGCIAFLGGHNLAEEYDGNGMNGWRDTALMIEGPAALEAERAFNESWLQGGIGLIGKDLPMVGINPFKRVVDSPLVWLFDLDGDCCPAGDDLSVGGTARVRIVSSSPDSLGSPIVDKYLLAINSAHKSIAITCAYFLPPLVLRRALVNAARRGVQVRLILQGTSDTPLVRTISIGYYGRLLKHGVEIYEWTPSVLHAKTMVVDGVWSTIGSANLDGRALFLSYEVNAAVQDRLLARALEGQFEMDLRHCRRVTLEEWRRRPLSQKVVEVLLTPFIGQF
;
A
#
# COMPACT_ATOMS: atom_id res chain seq x y z
N MET A 1 10.77 11.95 -16.29
CA MET A 1 9.82 11.47 -15.26
C MET A 1 9.07 12.60 -14.57
N ASP A 2 9.71 13.73 -14.30
CA ASP A 2 9.10 14.83 -13.52
C ASP A 2 8.00 15.62 -14.24
N ARG A 3 7.94 15.54 -15.57
CA ARG A 3 6.93 16.28 -16.37
C ARG A 3 5.51 15.70 -16.35
N VAL A 4 5.33 14.47 -15.88
CA VAL A 4 4.02 13.75 -15.94
C VAL A 4 3.19 13.91 -14.66
N THR A 5 3.80 14.30 -13.53
CA THR A 5 3.11 14.33 -12.22
C THR A 5 3.30 15.61 -11.42
N GLY A 6 3.96 16.62 -11.96
CA GLY A 6 4.09 17.94 -11.29
C GLY A 6 4.95 18.02 -10.02
N THR A 7 5.27 16.90 -9.36
CA THR A 7 6.13 16.84 -8.17
C THR A 7 7.51 16.30 -8.52
N LYS A 8 8.57 16.83 -7.90
CA LYS A 8 9.93 16.32 -8.04
C LYS A 8 10.15 15.17 -7.06
N ALA A 9 10.97 14.16 -7.44
CA ALA A 9 11.39 13.13 -6.49
C ALA A 9 12.29 13.77 -5.43
N ALA A 10 12.07 13.45 -4.16
CA ALA A 10 12.92 13.87 -3.06
C ALA A 10 14.26 13.12 -3.12
N GLU A 11 15.36 13.84 -2.97
CA GLU A 11 16.74 13.31 -2.93
C GLU A 11 17.24 13.29 -1.48
N GLY A 12 18.34 12.59 -1.23
CA GLY A 12 18.94 12.53 0.11
C GLY A 12 18.30 11.57 1.07
N ASN A 13 17.47 10.62 0.59
CA ASN A 13 16.84 9.63 1.45
C ASN A 13 17.71 8.39 1.64
N ARG A 14 17.61 7.77 2.84
CA ARG A 14 18.00 6.39 3.10
C ARG A 14 16.76 5.51 3.03
N VAL A 15 16.88 4.35 2.40
CA VAL A 15 15.78 3.41 2.26
C VAL A 15 16.21 2.02 2.71
N GLN A 16 15.31 1.31 3.39
CA GLN A 16 15.53 -0.06 3.84
C GLN A 16 14.33 -0.93 3.45
N LEU A 17 14.63 -2.04 2.79
CA LEU A 17 13.64 -3.09 2.53
C LEU A 17 13.36 -3.85 3.82
N LEU A 18 12.09 -4.05 4.14
CA LEU A 18 11.64 -4.87 5.25
C LEU A 18 10.76 -6.00 4.71
N THR A 19 11.23 -7.21 4.91
CA THR A 19 10.57 -8.41 4.40
C THR A 19 9.75 -9.05 5.50
N ASN A 20 8.45 -9.20 5.25
CA ASN A 20 7.48 -9.80 6.17
C ASN A 20 7.32 -9.05 7.51
N GLY A 21 6.38 -9.51 8.33
CA GLY A 21 6.10 -8.89 9.62
C GLY A 21 7.24 -9.02 10.62
N GLU A 22 8.04 -10.09 10.53
CA GLU A 22 9.16 -10.31 11.43
C GLU A 22 10.25 -9.22 11.36
N GLU A 23 10.39 -8.53 10.20
CA GLU A 23 11.27 -7.36 10.07
C GLU A 23 10.49 -6.04 10.20
N ALA A 24 9.30 -5.97 9.60
CA ALA A 24 8.53 -4.73 9.52
C ALA A 24 7.98 -4.30 10.89
N PHE A 25 7.36 -5.20 11.65
CA PHE A 25 6.71 -4.82 12.90
C PHE A 25 7.70 -4.38 13.99
N PRO A 26 8.83 -5.07 14.23
CA PRO A 26 9.82 -4.56 15.19
C PRO A 26 10.38 -3.20 14.80
N ALA A 27 10.66 -2.95 13.51
CA ALA A 27 11.16 -1.67 13.03
C ALA A 27 10.13 -0.54 13.23
N MET A 28 8.85 -0.79 12.90
CA MET A 28 7.75 0.16 13.12
C MET A 28 7.56 0.47 14.61
N LEU A 29 7.54 -0.56 15.47
CA LEU A 29 7.38 -0.40 16.92
C LEU A 29 8.56 0.37 17.53
N ALA A 30 9.79 0.09 17.09
CA ALA A 30 10.97 0.82 17.53
C ALA A 30 10.88 2.31 17.16
N ALA A 31 10.40 2.64 15.94
CA ALA A 31 10.19 4.02 15.54
C ALA A 31 9.12 4.71 16.40
N ILE A 32 8.00 4.05 16.70
CA ILE A 32 6.93 4.56 17.59
C ILE A 32 7.46 4.79 19.00
N ASP A 33 8.22 3.85 19.56
CA ASP A 33 8.75 3.96 20.92
C ASP A 33 9.82 5.08 21.03
N ASN A 34 10.53 5.40 19.94
CA ASN A 34 11.53 6.49 19.89
C ASN A 34 10.96 7.84 19.45
N ALA A 35 9.69 7.92 19.07
CA ALA A 35 9.05 9.17 18.62
C ALA A 35 9.14 10.28 19.68
N GLN A 36 9.46 11.50 19.23
CA GLN A 36 9.65 12.67 20.08
C GLN A 36 8.56 13.73 19.90
N ARG A 37 7.95 13.84 18.71
CA ARG A 37 7.01 14.92 18.37
C ARG A 37 5.68 14.42 17.92
N CYS A 38 5.66 13.60 16.87
CA CYS A 38 4.40 13.16 16.30
C CYS A 38 4.48 11.79 15.64
N ILE A 39 3.32 11.13 15.58
CA ILE A 39 3.09 9.87 14.87
C ILE A 39 1.80 10.01 14.08
N SER A 40 1.87 9.73 12.79
CA SER A 40 0.72 9.59 11.90
C SER A 40 0.65 8.14 11.40
N LEU A 41 -0.40 7.41 11.78
CA LEU A 41 -0.61 6.02 11.37
C LEU A 41 -1.93 5.90 10.62
N GLU A 42 -1.88 5.42 9.40
CA GLU A 42 -3.01 5.12 8.52
C GLU A 42 -2.99 3.63 8.16
N ILE A 43 -4.10 2.94 8.35
CA ILE A 43 -4.16 1.51 8.11
C ILE A 43 -5.52 1.07 7.58
N TYR A 44 -5.53 0.19 6.56
CA TYR A 44 -6.77 -0.38 6.06
C TYR A 44 -7.41 -1.35 7.06
N LYS A 45 -6.59 -2.25 7.65
CA LYS A 45 -7.09 -3.31 8.52
C LYS A 45 -6.29 -3.39 9.81
N ILE A 46 -6.99 -3.31 10.92
CA ILE A 46 -6.48 -3.64 12.25
C ILE A 46 -7.39 -4.68 12.90
N ARG A 47 -6.79 -5.64 13.61
CA ARG A 47 -7.49 -6.56 14.51
C ARG A 47 -6.93 -6.39 15.91
N MET A 48 -7.80 -6.54 16.92
CA MET A 48 -7.36 -6.50 18.32
C MET A 48 -6.85 -7.88 18.80
N ASP A 49 -6.08 -8.53 17.91
CA ASP A 49 -5.23 -9.66 18.25
C ASP A 49 -3.92 -9.18 18.91
N ARG A 50 -2.94 -10.08 19.06
CA ARG A 50 -1.64 -9.76 19.67
C ARG A 50 -0.93 -8.61 18.96
N VAL A 51 -0.94 -8.59 17.62
CA VAL A 51 -0.27 -7.55 16.82
C VAL A 51 -0.96 -6.20 17.02
N GLY A 52 -2.24 -6.09 16.71
CA GLY A 52 -2.95 -4.82 16.82
C GLY A 52 -2.96 -4.28 18.26
N THR A 53 -3.14 -5.16 19.26
CA THR A 53 -3.04 -4.77 20.67
C THR A 53 -1.65 -4.21 21.01
N THR A 54 -0.58 -4.79 20.46
CA THR A 54 0.79 -4.31 20.68
C THR A 54 0.98 -2.92 20.10
N PHE A 55 0.50 -2.67 18.88
CA PHE A 55 0.59 -1.36 18.24
C PHE A 55 -0.24 -0.31 18.97
N VAL A 56 -1.49 -0.60 19.35
CA VAL A 56 -2.36 0.33 20.10
C VAL A 56 -1.70 0.72 21.43
N LYS A 57 -1.13 -0.23 22.16
CA LYS A 57 -0.40 0.05 23.41
C LYS A 57 0.87 0.86 23.16
N ALA A 58 1.62 0.62 22.07
CA ALA A 58 2.79 1.43 21.75
C ALA A 58 2.42 2.88 21.43
N LEU A 59 1.37 3.10 20.63
CA LEU A 59 0.83 4.43 20.35
C LEU A 59 0.34 5.14 21.63
N ALA A 60 -0.36 4.43 22.51
CA ALA A 60 -0.81 4.99 23.80
C ALA A 60 0.38 5.38 24.69
N ARG A 61 1.45 4.57 24.73
CA ARG A 61 2.69 4.95 25.45
C ARG A 61 3.31 6.23 24.87
N ALA A 62 3.36 6.35 23.54
CA ALA A 62 3.88 7.54 22.86
C ALA A 62 3.03 8.78 23.21
N ALA A 63 1.69 8.67 23.14
CA ALA A 63 0.78 9.76 23.51
C ALA A 63 0.96 10.19 24.98
N ARG A 64 1.11 9.25 25.93
CA ARG A 64 1.41 9.57 27.35
C ARG A 64 2.76 10.29 27.56
N ARG A 65 3.72 10.13 26.64
CA ARG A 65 4.98 10.90 26.64
C ARG A 65 4.81 12.32 26.09
N GLY A 66 3.63 12.69 25.61
CA GLY A 66 3.33 13.99 24.99
C GLY A 66 3.54 14.02 23.47
N VAL A 67 3.79 12.87 22.82
CA VAL A 67 3.85 12.77 21.38
C VAL A 67 2.45 12.95 20.79
N LYS A 68 2.30 13.80 19.77
CA LYS A 68 1.03 13.98 19.05
C LYS A 68 0.78 12.74 18.20
N VAL A 69 -0.23 11.94 18.55
CA VAL A 69 -0.57 10.69 17.85
C VAL A 69 -1.87 10.86 17.09
N ARG A 70 -1.84 10.64 15.78
CA ARG A 70 -3.01 10.57 14.90
C ARG A 70 -3.12 9.17 14.30
N PHE A 71 -4.24 8.51 14.53
CA PHE A 71 -4.50 7.15 14.05
C PHE A 71 -5.76 7.11 13.19
N LEU A 72 -5.61 6.74 11.92
CA LEU A 72 -6.68 6.59 10.93
C LEU A 72 -6.83 5.12 10.53
N TYR A 73 -8.05 4.60 10.54
CA TYR A 73 -8.32 3.25 10.04
C TYR A 73 -9.59 3.20 9.17
N ASP A 74 -9.60 2.30 8.17
CA ASP A 74 -10.78 2.07 7.34
C ASP A 74 -11.79 1.19 8.07
N VAL A 75 -13.07 1.61 8.10
CA VAL A 75 -14.13 0.88 8.81
C VAL A 75 -14.40 -0.51 8.23
N TYR A 76 -14.29 -0.67 6.90
CA TYR A 76 -14.59 -1.94 6.25
C TYR A 76 -13.48 -2.97 6.45
N GLY A 77 -12.25 -2.56 6.34
CA GLY A 77 -11.08 -3.40 6.63
C GLY A 77 -11.01 -3.80 8.10
N SER A 78 -11.44 -2.90 8.98
CA SER A 78 -11.34 -3.04 10.44
C SER A 78 -12.69 -3.31 11.13
N ARG A 79 -13.63 -3.96 10.44
CA ARG A 79 -15.00 -4.22 10.95
C ARG A 79 -15.10 -5.06 12.22
N SER A 80 -14.00 -5.67 12.66
CA SER A 80 -13.95 -6.46 13.90
C SER A 80 -13.59 -5.60 15.13
N VAL A 81 -13.19 -4.34 14.96
CA VAL A 81 -12.86 -3.45 16.07
C VAL A 81 -14.03 -2.54 16.42
N THR A 82 -14.05 -2.12 17.67
CA THR A 82 -15.05 -1.24 18.25
C THR A 82 -14.39 0.01 18.85
N TYR A 83 -15.17 1.02 19.17
CA TYR A 83 -14.67 2.21 19.90
C TYR A 83 -13.97 1.83 21.21
N GLY A 84 -14.54 0.84 21.95
CA GLY A 84 -13.98 0.38 23.22
C GLY A 84 -12.54 -0.13 23.12
N ASP A 85 -12.16 -0.65 21.97
CA ASP A 85 -10.81 -1.18 21.72
C ASP A 85 -9.74 -0.07 21.69
N PHE A 86 -10.13 1.18 21.45
CA PHE A 86 -9.23 2.32 21.37
C PHE A 86 -9.32 3.26 22.58
N THR A 87 -10.09 2.91 23.61
CA THR A 87 -10.30 3.77 24.79
C THR A 87 -8.98 4.13 25.47
N GLU A 88 -8.08 3.16 25.67
CA GLU A 88 -6.76 3.40 26.25
C GLU A 88 -5.92 4.39 25.44
N LEU A 89 -5.98 4.31 24.11
CA LEU A 89 -5.28 5.19 23.19
C LEU A 89 -5.85 6.62 23.24
N ILE A 90 -7.17 6.74 23.25
CA ILE A 90 -7.89 8.02 23.32
C ILE A 90 -7.68 8.68 24.68
N ASP A 91 -7.78 7.92 25.78
CA ASP A 91 -7.52 8.41 27.14
C ASP A 91 -6.06 8.87 27.33
N ALA A 92 -5.13 8.33 26.55
CA ALA A 92 -3.74 8.77 26.50
C ALA A 92 -3.53 10.09 25.72
N GLY A 93 -4.58 10.63 25.07
CA GLY A 93 -4.54 11.89 24.33
C GLY A 93 -4.32 11.75 22.82
N ALA A 94 -4.40 10.55 22.27
CA ALA A 94 -4.31 10.35 20.83
C ALA A 94 -5.63 10.72 20.11
N GLU A 95 -5.49 11.20 18.88
CA GLU A 95 -6.62 11.43 17.97
C GLU A 95 -6.84 10.16 17.13
N VAL A 96 -8.06 9.58 17.23
CA VAL A 96 -8.45 8.38 16.47
C VAL A 96 -9.56 8.73 15.50
N CYS A 97 -9.38 8.44 14.22
CA CYS A 97 -10.32 8.75 13.17
C CYS A 97 -10.69 7.50 12.35
N VAL A 98 -11.96 7.44 11.91
CA VAL A 98 -12.48 6.35 11.07
C VAL A 98 -12.66 6.84 9.65
N PHE A 99 -12.05 6.16 8.68
CA PHE A 99 -12.24 6.46 7.28
C PHE A 99 -13.53 5.84 6.74
N ASN A 100 -14.33 6.67 6.05
CA ASN A 100 -15.54 6.32 5.32
C ASN A 100 -16.47 5.35 6.09
N PRO A 101 -16.99 5.76 7.26
CA PRO A 101 -17.95 4.96 8.01
C PRO A 101 -19.19 4.67 7.17
N VAL A 102 -19.76 3.46 7.31
CA VAL A 102 -20.95 3.03 6.57
C VAL A 102 -22.18 3.69 7.19
N LEU A 103 -22.55 4.86 6.70
CA LEU A 103 -23.76 5.58 7.06
C LEU A 103 -24.70 5.65 5.84
N TRP A 104 -26.00 5.91 6.06
CA TRP A 104 -26.95 6.09 4.97
C TRP A 104 -26.49 7.12 3.94
N VAL A 105 -25.87 8.19 4.38
CA VAL A 105 -25.35 9.28 3.54
C VAL A 105 -24.07 8.92 2.79
N THR A 106 -23.33 7.90 3.20
CA THR A 106 -22.10 7.42 2.55
C THR A 106 -22.31 6.17 1.70
N PHE A 107 -23.55 5.69 1.57
CA PHE A 107 -23.87 4.45 0.85
C PHE A 107 -23.37 4.44 -0.60
N LEU A 108 -23.43 5.56 -1.31
CA LEU A 108 -22.89 5.68 -2.68
C LEU A 108 -21.35 5.63 -2.73
N ARG A 109 -20.65 5.84 -1.61
CA ARG A 109 -19.19 5.80 -1.49
C ARG A 109 -18.69 4.54 -0.79
N VAL A 110 -19.54 3.54 -0.56
CA VAL A 110 -19.17 2.27 0.10
C VAL A 110 -17.97 1.60 -0.58
N ASN A 111 -17.79 1.78 -1.88
CA ASN A 111 -16.67 1.22 -2.62
C ASN A 111 -15.36 2.02 -2.53
N ASN A 112 -15.41 3.28 -2.07
CA ASN A 112 -14.22 4.11 -1.91
C ASN A 112 -13.57 3.73 -0.58
N ARG A 113 -12.51 2.91 -0.60
CA ARG A 113 -11.83 2.42 0.60
C ARG A 113 -10.44 3.01 0.70
N ASP A 114 -10.04 3.26 1.92
CA ASP A 114 -8.68 3.62 2.21
C ASP A 114 -7.83 2.37 2.36
N HIS A 115 -7.09 2.05 1.31
CA HIS A 115 -6.24 0.87 1.30
C HIS A 115 -4.76 1.24 1.52
N ARG A 116 -4.47 2.48 1.87
CA ARG A 116 -3.13 2.95 2.25
C ARG A 116 -2.67 2.30 3.56
N LYS A 117 -1.38 2.12 3.73
CA LYS A 117 -0.71 1.70 4.95
C LYS A 117 0.51 2.58 5.07
N ILE A 118 0.40 3.57 5.95
CA ILE A 118 1.39 4.62 6.15
C ILE A 118 1.65 4.75 7.65
N LEU A 119 2.89 4.68 8.06
CA LEU A 119 3.33 5.16 9.37
C LEU A 119 4.37 6.24 9.12
N VAL A 120 4.14 7.43 9.66
CA VAL A 120 5.16 8.50 9.68
C VAL A 120 5.46 8.86 11.12
N VAL A 121 6.75 8.99 11.42
CA VAL A 121 7.25 9.37 12.75
C VAL A 121 8.12 10.61 12.62
N ASP A 122 7.80 11.63 13.41
CA ASP A 122 8.52 12.90 13.53
C ASP A 122 8.75 13.62 12.19
N GLY A 123 7.94 13.29 11.15
CA GLY A 123 8.05 13.85 9.80
C GLY A 123 9.32 13.44 9.03
N CYS A 124 10.16 12.58 9.58
CA CYS A 124 11.45 12.20 9.00
C CYS A 124 11.64 10.70 8.74
N ILE A 125 10.82 9.85 9.34
CA ILE A 125 10.80 8.40 9.11
C ILE A 125 9.42 8.00 8.61
N ALA A 126 9.34 7.28 7.50
CA ALA A 126 8.09 6.73 6.97
C ALA A 126 8.20 5.24 6.68
N PHE A 127 7.11 4.53 6.90
CA PHE A 127 6.94 3.13 6.50
C PHE A 127 5.76 3.03 5.54
N LEU A 128 5.98 2.35 4.41
CA LEU A 128 4.97 2.12 3.37
C LEU A 128 5.05 0.67 2.92
N GLY A 129 3.91 0.05 2.62
CA GLY A 129 3.92 -1.34 2.14
C GLY A 129 2.54 -1.98 2.07
N GLY A 130 2.52 -3.31 2.11
CA GLY A 130 1.30 -4.10 2.09
C GLY A 130 0.77 -4.47 3.49
N HIS A 131 1.59 -4.40 4.54
CA HIS A 131 1.27 -4.90 5.86
C HIS A 131 0.08 -4.21 6.51
N ASN A 132 -0.88 -5.01 6.97
CA ASN A 132 -1.91 -4.57 7.91
C ASN A 132 -1.52 -4.96 9.34
N LEU A 133 -2.23 -4.42 10.34
CA LEU A 133 -1.95 -4.71 11.76
C LEU A 133 -2.82 -5.88 12.24
N ALA A 134 -2.39 -7.09 11.90
CA ALA A 134 -3.05 -8.35 12.30
C ALA A 134 -2.04 -9.50 12.29
N GLU A 135 -2.30 -10.55 13.11
CA GLU A 135 -1.38 -11.68 13.31
C GLU A 135 -1.05 -12.44 12.04
N GLU A 136 -1.95 -12.48 11.05
CA GLU A 136 -1.66 -13.14 9.79
C GLU A 136 -0.51 -12.50 9.01
N TYR A 137 -0.17 -11.23 9.27
CA TYR A 137 0.98 -10.54 8.67
C TYR A 137 2.26 -10.73 9.48
N ASP A 138 2.17 -11.21 10.73
CA ASP A 138 3.33 -11.48 11.57
C ASP A 138 3.92 -12.84 11.23
N GLY A 139 5.19 -12.88 10.89
CA GLY A 139 5.87 -14.09 10.49
C GLY A 139 6.88 -13.84 9.36
N ASN A 140 7.44 -14.94 8.86
CA ASN A 140 8.53 -14.94 7.87
C ASN A 140 8.08 -15.25 6.43
N GLY A 141 6.79 -15.19 6.18
CA GLY A 141 6.20 -15.50 4.87
C GLY A 141 5.94 -16.99 4.62
N MET A 142 6.50 -17.89 5.43
CA MET A 142 6.18 -19.33 5.39
C MET A 142 5.10 -19.67 6.42
N ASN A 143 5.19 -19.09 7.61
CA ASN A 143 4.22 -19.18 8.71
C ASN A 143 3.62 -17.79 8.99
N GLY A 144 2.86 -17.28 8.08
CA GLY A 144 2.31 -15.94 8.02
C GLY A 144 2.28 -15.46 6.58
N TRP A 145 1.65 -14.36 6.31
CA TRP A 145 1.55 -13.83 4.95
C TRP A 145 2.89 -13.31 4.46
N ARG A 146 3.19 -13.55 3.17
CA ARG A 146 4.38 -12.99 2.50
C ARG A 146 4.07 -11.55 2.07
N ASP A 147 4.68 -10.58 2.75
CA ASP A 147 4.48 -9.17 2.43
C ASP A 147 5.81 -8.39 2.43
N THR A 148 5.76 -7.12 2.02
CA THR A 148 6.94 -6.27 1.89
C THR A 148 6.60 -4.84 2.32
N ALA A 149 7.49 -4.23 3.10
CA ALA A 149 7.45 -2.82 3.45
C ALA A 149 8.75 -2.12 3.08
N LEU A 150 8.70 -0.82 2.96
CA LEU A 150 9.83 0.07 2.79
C LEU A 150 9.87 1.04 3.96
N MET A 151 10.99 1.10 4.65
CA MET A 151 11.32 2.18 5.57
C MET A 151 12.08 3.25 4.80
N ILE A 152 11.70 4.51 5.00
CA ILE A 152 12.29 5.69 4.36
C ILE A 152 12.69 6.65 5.47
N GLU A 153 13.94 7.05 5.50
CA GLU A 153 14.44 8.14 6.33
C GLU A 153 14.84 9.30 5.42
N GLY A 154 14.33 10.49 5.71
CA GLY A 154 14.67 11.68 4.95
C GLY A 154 13.47 12.44 4.36
N PRO A 155 13.71 13.34 3.38
CA PRO A 155 12.70 14.29 2.90
C PRO A 155 11.43 13.66 2.33
N ALA A 156 11.49 12.42 1.81
CA ALA A 156 10.31 11.75 1.26
C ALA A 156 9.30 11.31 2.34
N ALA A 157 9.70 11.28 3.62
CA ALA A 157 8.76 11.05 4.72
C ALA A 157 7.69 12.15 4.79
N LEU A 158 8.03 13.41 4.45
CA LEU A 158 7.06 14.49 4.36
C LEU A 158 6.04 14.30 3.24
N GLU A 159 6.44 13.69 2.12
CA GLU A 159 5.49 13.36 1.06
C GLU A 159 4.51 12.26 1.53
N ALA A 160 4.99 11.30 2.34
CA ALA A 160 4.13 10.29 2.97
C ALA A 160 3.18 10.93 4.00
N GLU A 161 3.65 11.91 4.79
CA GLU A 161 2.83 12.68 5.72
C GLU A 161 1.73 13.49 4.99
N ARG A 162 2.04 14.08 3.83
CA ARG A 162 1.04 14.74 3.00
C ARG A 162 -0.03 13.78 2.50
N ALA A 163 0.37 12.56 2.09
CA ALA A 163 -0.58 11.53 1.68
C ALA A 163 -1.49 11.10 2.84
N PHE A 164 -0.94 10.98 4.05
CA PHE A 164 -1.72 10.76 5.28
C PHE A 164 -2.69 11.91 5.56
N ASN A 165 -2.22 13.15 5.51
CA ASN A 165 -3.05 14.34 5.76
C ASN A 165 -4.21 14.46 4.77
N GLU A 166 -4.02 14.06 3.50
CA GLU A 166 -5.08 13.97 2.50
C GLU A 166 -6.20 13.02 2.95
N SER A 167 -5.86 11.81 3.42
CA SER A 167 -6.84 10.85 3.96
C SER A 167 -7.44 11.31 5.27
N TRP A 168 -6.65 11.92 6.15
CA TRP A 168 -7.10 12.44 7.44
C TRP A 168 -8.19 13.49 7.28
N LEU A 169 -8.02 14.43 6.35
CA LEU A 169 -9.01 15.46 6.05
C LEU A 169 -10.29 14.91 5.42
N GLN A 170 -10.17 13.79 4.69
CA GLN A 170 -11.31 13.15 4.04
C GLN A 170 -12.02 12.14 4.95
N GLY A 171 -11.37 11.63 5.95
CA GLY A 171 -11.87 10.62 6.88
C GLY A 171 -13.15 11.04 7.62
N GLY A 172 -13.34 12.29 7.83
CA GLY A 172 -14.62 13.01 7.95
C GLY A 172 -15.51 12.72 9.15
N ILE A 173 -15.22 11.73 10.03
CA ILE A 173 -15.90 11.59 11.33
C ILE A 173 -14.85 11.11 12.33
N GLY A 174 -14.19 12.07 12.96
CA GLY A 174 -13.28 11.78 14.05
C GLY A 174 -14.05 11.31 15.29
N LEU A 175 -13.60 10.23 15.89
CA LEU A 175 -13.88 9.95 17.29
C LEU A 175 -12.91 10.81 18.13
N ILE A 176 -13.12 12.12 18.09
CA ILE A 176 -12.30 13.06 18.88
C ILE A 176 -12.88 13.11 20.28
N GLY A 177 -12.16 12.51 21.24
CA GLY A 177 -12.38 12.69 22.68
C GLY A 177 -13.78 12.40 23.21
N LYS A 178 -13.89 12.24 24.53
CA LYS A 178 -15.14 11.93 25.25
C LYS A 178 -16.24 13.02 25.17
N ASP A 179 -15.92 14.25 24.73
CA ASP A 179 -16.77 15.42 24.90
C ASP A 179 -17.10 16.18 23.60
N LEU A 180 -16.68 15.76 22.43
CA LEU A 180 -17.05 16.43 21.20
C LEU A 180 -18.19 15.72 20.48
N PRO A 181 -19.32 16.42 20.22
CA PRO A 181 -20.37 15.88 19.38
C PRO A 181 -19.78 15.60 18.00
N MET A 182 -20.27 14.52 17.35
CA MET A 182 -19.96 14.24 15.95
C MET A 182 -20.09 15.53 15.14
N VAL A 183 -18.98 16.14 14.79
CA VAL A 183 -19.00 17.31 13.90
C VAL A 183 -19.40 16.76 12.55
N GLY A 184 -20.66 16.96 12.20
CA GLY A 184 -21.22 16.55 10.92
C GLY A 184 -20.53 17.31 9.79
N ILE A 185 -19.47 16.73 9.25
CA ILE A 185 -18.91 17.19 7.99
C ILE A 185 -19.94 16.84 6.94
N ASN A 186 -20.41 17.85 6.20
CA ASN A 186 -21.37 17.67 5.11
C ASN A 186 -20.78 16.67 4.11
N PRO A 187 -21.33 15.45 3.96
CA PRO A 187 -20.79 14.40 3.10
C PRO A 187 -20.77 14.76 1.60
N PHE A 188 -21.43 15.87 1.24
CA PHE A 188 -21.50 16.39 -0.13
C PHE A 188 -20.52 17.54 -0.41
N LYS A 189 -19.83 18.06 0.62
CA LYS A 189 -18.87 19.15 0.44
C LYS A 189 -17.48 18.55 0.36
N ARG A 190 -16.78 18.74 -0.77
CA ARG A 190 -15.34 18.47 -0.86
C ARG A 190 -14.65 19.29 0.22
N VAL A 191 -14.00 18.64 1.16
CA VAL A 191 -13.25 19.33 2.23
C VAL A 191 -12.14 20.18 1.62
N VAL A 192 -11.64 19.80 0.45
CA VAL A 192 -10.63 20.54 -0.32
C VAL A 192 -11.09 21.95 -0.73
N ASP A 193 -12.39 22.18 -0.88
CA ASP A 193 -12.97 23.49 -1.22
C ASP A 193 -13.38 24.30 0.04
N SER A 194 -13.13 23.77 1.23
CA SER A 194 -13.46 24.47 2.47
C SER A 194 -12.36 25.48 2.82
N PRO A 195 -12.71 26.75 3.08
CA PRO A 195 -11.74 27.71 3.64
C PRO A 195 -11.14 27.27 4.98
N LEU A 196 -11.70 26.26 5.64
CA LEU A 196 -11.19 25.68 6.87
C LEU A 196 -9.91 24.82 6.66
N VAL A 197 -9.61 24.38 5.44
CA VAL A 197 -8.33 23.67 5.14
C VAL A 197 -7.11 24.55 5.45
N TRP A 198 -7.25 25.87 5.28
CA TRP A 198 -6.20 26.84 5.58
C TRP A 198 -6.05 27.16 7.07
N LEU A 199 -7.03 26.75 7.91
CA LEU A 199 -7.00 26.94 9.37
C LEU A 199 -6.29 25.80 10.10
N PHE A 200 -6.13 24.65 9.43
CA PHE A 200 -5.30 23.56 9.96
C PHE A 200 -3.90 23.73 9.38
N ASP A 201 -2.96 24.15 10.19
CA ASP A 201 -1.53 24.11 9.89
C ASP A 201 -1.08 22.65 9.88
N LEU A 202 -1.38 21.97 8.75
CA LEU A 202 -1.14 20.55 8.58
C LEU A 202 0.35 20.23 8.43
N ASP A 203 1.14 21.23 8.07
CA ASP A 203 2.59 21.10 7.87
C ASP A 203 3.39 21.51 9.13
N GLY A 204 2.79 22.29 10.06
CA GLY A 204 3.53 22.96 11.13
C GLY A 204 3.93 22.08 12.31
N ASP A 205 3.10 21.10 12.69
CA ASP A 205 3.25 20.41 13.98
C ASP A 205 4.20 19.19 13.93
N CYS A 206 4.34 18.56 12.77
CA CYS A 206 5.12 17.32 12.59
C CYS A 206 6.41 17.50 11.80
N CYS A 207 6.55 18.61 11.07
CA CYS A 207 7.79 18.90 10.34
C CYS A 207 8.78 19.67 11.23
N PRO A 208 10.06 19.29 11.21
CA PRO A 208 11.11 20.17 11.69
C PRO A 208 11.12 21.45 10.86
N ALA A 209 10.68 22.55 11.43
CA ALA A 209 10.76 23.82 10.72
C ALA A 209 12.23 24.17 10.46
N GLY A 210 12.62 24.19 9.19
CA GLY A 210 13.95 24.66 8.76
C GLY A 210 15.10 23.66 8.80
N ASP A 211 14.88 22.40 9.15
CA ASP A 211 15.94 21.40 9.15
C ASP A 211 16.13 20.78 7.76
N ASP A 212 17.38 20.60 7.36
CA ASP A 212 17.73 19.75 6.22
C ASP A 212 17.45 18.29 6.61
N LEU A 213 16.35 17.76 6.13
CA LEU A 213 15.95 16.36 6.38
C LEU A 213 16.82 15.35 5.64
N SER A 214 17.79 15.78 4.84
CA SER A 214 18.70 14.88 4.15
C SER A 214 19.54 14.10 5.18
N VAL A 215 19.44 12.78 5.12
CA VAL A 215 20.23 11.88 5.98
C VAL A 215 21.49 11.37 5.28
N GLY A 216 21.92 12.07 4.22
CA GLY A 216 23.08 11.67 3.41
C GLY A 216 22.86 10.37 2.64
N GLY A 217 21.63 9.96 2.45
CA GLY A 217 21.26 8.81 1.62
C GLY A 217 21.33 9.13 0.13
N THR A 218 21.40 8.11 -0.71
CA THR A 218 21.52 8.22 -2.17
C THR A 218 20.22 8.01 -2.92
N ALA A 219 19.18 7.56 -2.21
CA ALA A 219 17.92 7.21 -2.84
C ALA A 219 17.11 8.45 -3.24
N ARG A 220 16.63 8.43 -4.50
CA ARG A 220 15.60 9.34 -4.98
C ARG A 220 14.25 8.67 -4.82
N VAL A 221 13.43 9.22 -3.96
CA VAL A 221 12.12 8.65 -3.61
C VAL A 221 11.02 9.61 -4.01
N ARG A 222 9.93 9.07 -4.54
CA ARG A 222 8.68 9.77 -4.78
C ARG A 222 7.54 8.96 -4.18
N ILE A 223 6.76 9.58 -3.36
CA ILE A 223 5.48 9.01 -2.92
C ILE A 223 4.44 9.29 -3.98
N VAL A 224 3.74 8.25 -4.42
CA VAL A 224 2.70 8.31 -5.45
C VAL A 224 1.41 7.85 -4.80
N SER A 225 0.51 8.77 -4.53
CA SER A 225 -0.83 8.49 -4.04
C SER A 225 -1.83 8.45 -5.20
N SER A 226 -2.88 7.65 -5.04
CA SER A 226 -4.06 7.66 -5.88
C SER A 226 -5.31 7.75 -5.02
N SER A 227 -6.37 8.32 -5.59
CA SER A 227 -7.69 8.39 -4.98
C SER A 227 -8.76 8.21 -6.05
N PRO A 228 -9.98 7.80 -5.67
CA PRO A 228 -11.10 7.69 -6.60
C PRO A 228 -11.47 9.01 -7.31
N ASP A 229 -11.15 10.14 -6.69
CA ASP A 229 -11.43 11.49 -7.20
C ASP A 229 -10.32 11.99 -8.15
N SER A 230 -9.23 11.26 -8.33
CA SER A 230 -8.12 11.63 -9.22
C SER A 230 -8.56 11.51 -10.68
N LEU A 231 -8.14 12.49 -11.52
CA LEU A 231 -8.25 12.38 -12.98
C LEU A 231 -7.22 11.33 -13.48
N GLY A 232 -7.66 10.08 -13.61
CA GLY A 232 -6.79 8.94 -13.93
C GLY A 232 -6.14 8.33 -12.68
N SER A 233 -5.14 7.48 -12.87
CA SER A 233 -4.40 6.85 -11.79
C SER A 233 -2.91 7.15 -11.91
N PRO A 234 -2.37 8.03 -11.04
CA PRO A 234 -0.93 8.33 -11.03
C PRO A 234 -0.06 7.09 -10.86
N ILE A 235 -0.55 6.09 -10.13
CA ILE A 235 0.14 4.80 -9.95
C ILE A 235 0.21 4.04 -11.28
N VAL A 236 -0.88 3.96 -12.04
CA VAL A 236 -0.90 3.33 -13.38
C VAL A 236 0.09 4.00 -14.31
N ASP A 237 0.13 5.34 -14.32
CA ASP A 237 1.04 6.10 -15.17
C ASP A 237 2.51 5.79 -14.85
N LYS A 238 2.85 5.62 -13.56
CA LYS A 238 4.20 5.23 -13.15
C LYS A 238 4.54 3.81 -13.56
N TYR A 239 3.61 2.86 -13.39
CA TYR A 239 3.79 1.49 -13.88
C TYR A 239 4.00 1.46 -15.39
N LEU A 240 3.17 2.16 -16.16
CA LEU A 240 3.28 2.22 -17.63
C LEU A 240 4.60 2.83 -18.07
N LEU A 241 5.02 3.94 -17.44
CA LEU A 241 6.29 4.57 -17.75
C LEU A 241 7.46 3.62 -17.50
N ALA A 242 7.50 2.96 -16.34
CA ALA A 242 8.57 2.04 -15.97
C ALA A 242 8.60 0.81 -16.90
N ILE A 243 7.45 0.18 -17.17
CA ILE A 243 7.35 -0.99 -18.04
C ILE A 243 7.75 -0.65 -19.48
N ASN A 244 7.32 0.50 -20.00
CA ASN A 244 7.64 0.93 -21.36
C ASN A 244 9.12 1.34 -21.54
N SER A 245 9.76 1.81 -20.46
CA SER A 245 11.18 2.19 -20.44
C SER A 245 12.12 1.02 -20.12
N ALA A 246 11.59 -0.15 -19.82
CA ALA A 246 12.40 -1.33 -19.50
C ALA A 246 13.17 -1.85 -20.71
N HIS A 247 14.46 -2.19 -20.50
CA HIS A 247 15.37 -2.71 -21.51
C HIS A 247 15.88 -4.12 -21.22
N LYS A 248 15.95 -4.55 -19.95
CA LYS A 248 16.54 -5.83 -19.55
C LYS A 248 15.53 -6.72 -18.83
N SER A 249 14.97 -6.27 -17.73
CA SER A 249 14.16 -7.11 -16.85
C SER A 249 13.06 -6.33 -16.17
N ILE A 250 11.94 -7.01 -15.92
CA ILE A 250 10.86 -6.59 -15.06
C ILE A 250 10.53 -7.76 -14.14
N ALA A 251 10.62 -7.55 -12.82
CA ALA A 251 10.21 -8.50 -11.80
C ALA A 251 9.06 -7.89 -10.99
N ILE A 252 7.91 -8.54 -10.96
CA ILE A 252 6.71 -8.08 -10.25
C ILE A 252 6.28 -9.15 -9.26
N THR A 253 6.08 -8.76 -7.99
CA THR A 253 5.38 -9.55 -6.99
C THR A 253 4.07 -8.86 -6.67
N CYS A 254 2.94 -9.55 -6.87
CA CYS A 254 1.63 -8.94 -6.71
C CYS A 254 0.62 -9.92 -6.12
N ALA A 255 -0.12 -9.45 -5.10
CA ALA A 255 -1.17 -10.22 -4.45
C ALA A 255 -2.36 -10.47 -5.39
N TYR A 256 -3.08 -9.42 -5.76
CA TYR A 256 -4.25 -9.52 -6.63
C TYR A 256 -3.91 -9.00 -8.03
N PHE A 257 -3.97 -9.89 -9.01
CA PHE A 257 -3.51 -9.61 -10.37
C PHE A 257 -4.69 -9.66 -11.35
N LEU A 258 -5.40 -8.55 -11.47
CA LEU A 258 -6.50 -8.31 -12.42
C LEU A 258 -6.21 -7.05 -13.25
N PRO A 259 -5.03 -6.98 -13.92
CA PRO A 259 -4.52 -5.72 -14.47
C PRO A 259 -5.41 -5.16 -15.57
N PRO A 260 -5.61 -3.84 -15.60
CA PRO A 260 -6.26 -3.15 -16.71
C PRO A 260 -5.61 -3.48 -18.04
N LEU A 261 -6.37 -3.38 -19.12
CA LEU A 261 -5.91 -3.74 -20.47
C LEU A 261 -4.62 -3.02 -20.88
N VAL A 262 -4.45 -1.77 -20.45
CA VAL A 262 -3.26 -0.97 -20.75
C VAL A 262 -1.99 -1.57 -20.14
N LEU A 263 -2.04 -2.01 -18.88
CA LEU A 263 -0.91 -2.66 -18.20
C LEU A 263 -0.61 -4.05 -18.80
N ARG A 264 -1.65 -4.84 -19.09
CA ARG A 264 -1.47 -6.14 -19.76
C ARG A 264 -0.79 -6.00 -21.12
N ARG A 265 -1.19 -4.99 -21.90
CA ARG A 265 -0.56 -4.67 -23.19
C ARG A 265 0.88 -4.23 -23.02
N ALA A 266 1.16 -3.40 -22.04
CA ALA A 266 2.52 -2.92 -21.73
C ALA A 266 3.46 -4.08 -21.37
N LEU A 267 3.05 -5.02 -20.51
CA LEU A 267 3.83 -6.22 -20.15
C LEU A 267 4.10 -7.11 -21.37
N VAL A 268 3.08 -7.38 -22.19
CA VAL A 268 3.24 -8.14 -23.43
C VAL A 268 4.20 -7.45 -24.40
N ASN A 269 4.09 -6.13 -24.54
CA ASN A 269 4.97 -5.38 -25.43
C ASN A 269 6.42 -5.35 -24.92
N ALA A 270 6.63 -5.27 -23.60
CA ALA A 270 7.95 -5.38 -23.00
C ALA A 270 8.58 -6.75 -23.32
N ALA A 271 7.85 -7.85 -23.10
CA ALA A 271 8.32 -9.20 -23.46
C ALA A 271 8.63 -9.35 -24.96
N ARG A 272 7.81 -8.77 -25.84
CA ARG A 272 8.07 -8.74 -27.30
C ARG A 272 9.29 -7.94 -27.69
N ARG A 273 9.69 -6.94 -26.90
CA ARG A 273 10.96 -6.21 -27.08
C ARG A 273 12.18 -6.98 -26.61
N GLY A 274 11.99 -8.19 -26.05
CA GLY A 274 13.07 -9.02 -25.49
C GLY A 274 13.37 -8.75 -24.01
N VAL A 275 12.55 -7.93 -23.32
CA VAL A 275 12.66 -7.72 -21.88
C VAL A 275 12.21 -8.99 -21.16
N GLN A 276 13.01 -9.48 -20.20
CA GLN A 276 12.60 -10.59 -19.34
C GLN A 276 11.53 -10.10 -18.36
N VAL A 277 10.30 -10.57 -18.52
CA VAL A 277 9.17 -10.22 -17.65
C VAL A 277 8.79 -11.41 -16.81
N ARG A 278 8.93 -11.29 -15.47
CA ARG A 278 8.64 -12.34 -14.50
C ARG A 278 7.66 -11.86 -13.44
N LEU A 279 6.64 -12.66 -13.18
CA LEU A 279 5.58 -12.36 -12.21
C LEU A 279 5.53 -13.43 -11.13
N ILE A 280 5.56 -13.04 -9.85
CA ILE A 280 5.17 -13.89 -8.73
C ILE A 280 3.77 -13.47 -8.30
N LEU A 281 2.82 -14.38 -8.37
CA LEU A 281 1.40 -14.18 -8.10
C LEU A 281 0.91 -15.15 -7.01
N GLN A 282 -0.30 -14.94 -6.49
CA GLN A 282 -0.86 -15.84 -5.49
C GLN A 282 -1.11 -17.25 -6.04
N GLY A 283 -0.51 -18.24 -5.43
CA GLY A 283 -0.88 -19.66 -5.56
C GLY A 283 -1.89 -20.07 -4.49
N THR A 284 -1.67 -19.67 -3.23
CA THR A 284 -2.63 -19.75 -2.13
C THR A 284 -3.24 -18.37 -1.92
N SER A 285 -4.57 -18.28 -1.86
CA SER A 285 -5.29 -17.00 -1.79
C SER A 285 -6.31 -16.99 -0.66
N ASP A 286 -6.38 -15.85 0.04
CA ASP A 286 -7.43 -15.49 0.99
C ASP A 286 -8.76 -15.16 0.29
N THR A 287 -8.72 -14.90 -1.03
CA THR A 287 -9.89 -14.60 -1.87
C THR A 287 -9.91 -15.51 -3.12
N PRO A 288 -10.37 -16.79 -2.99
CA PRO A 288 -10.31 -17.77 -4.06
C PRO A 288 -11.01 -17.35 -5.35
N LEU A 289 -12.06 -16.53 -5.25
CA LEU A 289 -12.80 -16.01 -6.39
C LEU A 289 -11.92 -15.06 -7.24
N VAL A 290 -11.26 -14.11 -6.61
CA VAL A 290 -10.33 -13.18 -7.27
C VAL A 290 -9.19 -13.93 -7.94
N ARG A 291 -8.63 -14.95 -7.27
CA ARG A 291 -7.60 -15.82 -7.86
C ARG A 291 -8.11 -16.56 -9.10
N THR A 292 -9.32 -17.09 -9.07
CA THR A 292 -9.91 -17.81 -10.22
C THR A 292 -9.97 -16.91 -11.45
N ILE A 293 -10.41 -15.66 -11.28
CA ILE A 293 -10.47 -14.68 -12.37
C ILE A 293 -9.05 -14.31 -12.84
N SER A 294 -8.10 -14.12 -11.92
CA SER A 294 -6.70 -13.79 -12.20
C SER A 294 -6.05 -14.80 -13.15
N ILE A 295 -6.29 -16.10 -12.94
CA ILE A 295 -5.77 -17.18 -13.80
C ILE A 295 -6.22 -17.02 -15.25
N GLY A 296 -7.39 -16.45 -15.51
CA GLY A 296 -7.89 -16.18 -16.86
C GLY A 296 -6.97 -15.25 -17.68
N TYR A 297 -6.25 -14.35 -17.03
CA TYR A 297 -5.31 -13.43 -17.69
C TYR A 297 -3.98 -14.06 -18.08
N TYR A 298 -3.61 -15.21 -17.49
CA TYR A 298 -2.29 -15.83 -17.70
C TYR A 298 -2.02 -16.20 -19.14
N GLY A 299 -3.03 -16.74 -19.85
CA GLY A 299 -2.83 -17.32 -21.18
C GLY A 299 -2.24 -16.36 -22.20
N ARG A 300 -2.68 -15.11 -22.21
CA ARG A 300 -2.14 -14.11 -23.12
C ARG A 300 -0.71 -13.72 -22.77
N LEU A 301 -0.40 -13.60 -21.48
CA LEU A 301 0.93 -13.25 -20.98
C LEU A 301 1.91 -14.37 -21.29
N LEU A 302 1.59 -15.62 -20.92
CA LEU A 302 2.40 -16.82 -21.19
C LEU A 302 2.67 -17.02 -22.70
N LYS A 303 1.65 -16.81 -23.56
CA LYS A 303 1.80 -16.91 -25.03
C LYS A 303 2.85 -15.95 -25.59
N HIS A 304 3.11 -14.83 -24.92
CA HIS A 304 4.04 -13.80 -25.37
C HIS A 304 5.35 -13.76 -24.57
N GLY A 305 5.65 -14.84 -23.83
CA GLY A 305 6.94 -15.00 -23.16
C GLY A 305 7.04 -14.37 -21.78
N VAL A 306 5.93 -13.89 -21.20
CA VAL A 306 5.91 -13.51 -19.78
C VAL A 306 5.96 -14.77 -18.93
N GLU A 307 6.88 -14.82 -17.98
CA GLU A 307 7.01 -15.94 -17.05
C GLU A 307 6.14 -15.71 -15.82
N ILE A 308 5.35 -16.71 -15.44
CA ILE A 308 4.43 -16.63 -14.30
C ILE A 308 4.78 -17.73 -13.30
N TYR A 309 4.87 -17.34 -12.04
CA TYR A 309 5.16 -18.17 -10.90
C TYR A 309 4.09 -17.97 -9.83
N GLU A 310 3.62 -19.03 -9.21
CA GLU A 310 2.63 -19.00 -8.13
C GLU A 310 3.30 -19.29 -6.79
N TRP A 311 3.23 -18.35 -5.87
CA TRP A 311 3.65 -18.52 -4.49
C TRP A 311 2.67 -19.44 -3.75
N THR A 312 3.15 -20.55 -3.23
CA THR A 312 2.29 -21.60 -2.66
C THR A 312 2.39 -21.79 -1.16
N PRO A 313 3.46 -21.38 -0.45
CA PRO A 313 3.62 -21.70 0.98
C PRO A 313 2.56 -21.04 1.88
N SER A 314 2.20 -19.80 1.58
CA SER A 314 1.26 -18.99 2.35
C SER A 314 0.50 -18.03 1.44
N VAL A 315 -0.29 -17.12 2.01
CA VAL A 315 -0.89 -16.03 1.24
C VAL A 315 0.20 -15.01 0.86
N LEU A 316 0.34 -14.73 -0.44
CA LEU A 316 1.17 -13.65 -0.94
C LEU A 316 0.39 -12.33 -0.86
N HIS A 317 0.96 -11.33 -0.21
CA HIS A 317 0.32 -10.01 -0.11
C HIS A 317 1.22 -8.84 -0.51
N ALA A 318 2.48 -9.08 -0.90
CA ALA A 318 3.42 -8.06 -1.38
C ALA A 318 2.97 -7.41 -2.71
N LYS A 319 3.29 -6.13 -2.88
CA LYS A 319 3.05 -5.37 -4.10
C LYS A 319 4.33 -4.60 -4.45
N THR A 320 5.18 -5.24 -5.25
CA THR A 320 6.48 -4.70 -5.64
C THR A 320 6.74 -4.85 -7.14
N MET A 321 7.50 -3.94 -7.70
CA MET A 321 8.06 -4.08 -9.03
C MET A 321 9.50 -3.56 -9.06
N VAL A 322 10.37 -4.29 -9.74
CA VAL A 322 11.75 -3.85 -10.05
C VAL A 322 11.94 -3.84 -11.55
N VAL A 323 12.60 -2.81 -12.06
CA VAL A 323 12.90 -2.63 -13.48
C VAL A 323 14.39 -2.37 -13.65
N ASP A 324 15.03 -3.21 -14.47
CA ASP A 324 16.43 -3.12 -14.90
C ASP A 324 17.46 -3.01 -13.75
N GLY A 325 17.11 -3.43 -12.53
CA GLY A 325 17.96 -3.34 -11.33
C GLY A 325 18.31 -1.91 -10.89
N VAL A 326 17.47 -0.91 -11.28
CA VAL A 326 17.75 0.51 -10.98
C VAL A 326 16.54 1.27 -10.45
N TRP A 327 15.35 0.84 -10.79
CA TRP A 327 14.10 1.47 -10.36
C TRP A 327 13.20 0.43 -9.72
N SER A 328 12.52 0.82 -8.67
CA SER A 328 11.58 -0.05 -7.97
C SER A 328 10.36 0.69 -7.46
N THR A 329 9.29 -0.06 -7.20
CA THR A 329 8.13 0.46 -6.45
C THR A 329 7.67 -0.57 -5.44
N ILE A 330 7.29 -0.06 -4.26
CA ILE A 330 6.74 -0.81 -3.13
C ILE A 330 5.56 -0.01 -2.59
N GLY A 331 4.45 -0.67 -2.25
CA GLY A 331 3.32 0.04 -1.68
C GLY A 331 2.10 -0.82 -1.43
N SER A 332 0.95 -0.18 -1.37
CA SER A 332 -0.33 -0.81 -1.07
C SER A 332 -1.10 -1.26 -2.31
N ALA A 333 -0.81 -0.69 -3.49
CA ALA A 333 -1.60 -0.87 -4.70
C ALA A 333 -1.41 -2.23 -5.35
N ASN A 334 -2.47 -3.03 -5.40
CA ASN A 334 -2.54 -4.21 -6.24
C ASN A 334 -2.65 -3.85 -7.72
N LEU A 335 -2.38 -4.80 -8.60
CA LEU A 335 -2.59 -4.64 -10.03
C LEU A 335 -4.00 -5.08 -10.42
N ASP A 336 -5.02 -4.44 -9.87
CA ASP A 336 -6.42 -4.65 -10.20
C ASP A 336 -7.17 -3.32 -10.38
N GLY A 337 -8.34 -3.39 -11.00
CA GLY A 337 -9.11 -2.19 -11.34
C GLY A 337 -9.61 -1.42 -10.11
N ARG A 338 -9.91 -2.12 -9.02
CA ARG A 338 -10.39 -1.49 -7.79
C ARG A 338 -9.27 -0.72 -7.09
N ALA A 339 -8.11 -1.35 -6.88
CA ALA A 339 -6.95 -0.70 -6.27
C ALA A 339 -6.51 0.52 -7.09
N LEU A 340 -6.47 0.39 -8.41
CA LEU A 340 -5.90 1.41 -9.28
C LEU A 340 -6.83 2.60 -9.56
N PHE A 341 -8.16 2.47 -9.39
CA PHE A 341 -9.12 3.51 -9.78
C PHE A 341 -10.20 3.84 -8.74
N LEU A 342 -10.46 2.95 -7.76
CA LEU A 342 -11.58 3.09 -6.82
C LEU A 342 -11.15 3.15 -5.35
N SER A 343 -9.88 2.91 -5.04
CA SER A 343 -9.35 2.94 -3.68
C SER A 343 -8.32 4.06 -3.53
N TYR A 344 -8.14 4.50 -2.28
CA TYR A 344 -6.98 5.31 -1.89
C TYR A 344 -5.81 4.36 -1.75
N GLU A 345 -4.75 4.58 -2.51
CA GLU A 345 -3.55 3.77 -2.52
C GLU A 345 -2.31 4.64 -2.44
N VAL A 346 -1.20 4.06 -1.99
CA VAL A 346 0.09 4.72 -1.92
C VAL A 346 1.22 3.77 -2.32
N ASN A 347 2.11 4.25 -3.17
CA ASN A 347 3.33 3.55 -3.54
C ASN A 347 4.54 4.49 -3.40
N ALA A 348 5.65 3.96 -2.93
CA ALA A 348 6.95 4.60 -3.09
C ALA A 348 7.56 4.16 -4.42
N ALA A 349 7.90 5.12 -5.28
CA ALA A 349 8.67 4.91 -6.49
C ALA A 349 10.12 5.35 -6.21
N VAL A 350 11.05 4.41 -6.26
CA VAL A 350 12.43 4.61 -5.79
C VAL A 350 13.42 4.37 -6.91
N GLN A 351 14.33 5.31 -7.09
CA GLN A 351 15.50 5.15 -7.92
C GLN A 351 16.73 5.00 -7.01
N ASP A 352 17.07 3.75 -6.74
CA ASP A 352 18.23 3.35 -5.95
C ASP A 352 18.65 1.93 -6.33
N ARG A 353 19.93 1.74 -6.65
CA ARG A 353 20.45 0.45 -7.11
C ARG A 353 20.58 -0.58 -5.99
N LEU A 354 20.83 -0.15 -4.75
CA LEU A 354 20.98 -1.07 -3.62
C LEU A 354 19.61 -1.65 -3.26
N LEU A 355 18.59 -0.81 -3.17
CA LEU A 355 17.21 -1.27 -2.96
C LEU A 355 16.72 -2.18 -4.09
N ALA A 356 16.99 -1.79 -5.35
CA ALA A 356 16.58 -2.60 -6.51
C ALA A 356 17.21 -4.00 -6.46
N ARG A 357 18.52 -4.10 -6.14
CA ARG A 357 19.20 -5.40 -5.96
C ARG A 357 18.66 -6.19 -4.78
N ALA A 358 18.35 -5.54 -3.66
CA ALA A 358 17.75 -6.21 -2.50
C ALA A 358 16.38 -6.82 -2.88
N LEU A 359 15.54 -6.07 -3.61
CA LEU A 359 14.26 -6.58 -4.10
C LEU A 359 14.40 -7.68 -5.14
N GLU A 360 15.38 -7.60 -6.06
CA GLU A 360 15.69 -8.69 -7.00
C GLU A 360 16.15 -9.93 -6.23
N GLY A 361 17.02 -9.77 -5.24
CA GLY A 361 17.46 -10.86 -4.37
C GLY A 361 16.29 -11.52 -3.63
N GLN A 362 15.37 -10.72 -3.09
CA GLN A 362 14.16 -11.22 -2.45
C GLN A 362 13.24 -11.96 -3.46
N PHE A 363 13.07 -11.42 -4.65
CA PHE A 363 12.31 -12.06 -5.72
C PHE A 363 12.90 -13.43 -6.09
N GLU A 364 14.23 -13.55 -6.21
CA GLU A 364 14.90 -14.82 -6.49
C GLU A 364 14.76 -15.83 -5.33
N MET A 365 14.77 -15.36 -4.08
CA MET A 365 14.49 -16.23 -2.93
C MET A 365 13.05 -16.74 -2.95
N ASP A 366 12.09 -15.85 -3.22
CA ASP A 366 10.67 -16.21 -3.31
C ASP A 366 10.42 -17.21 -4.44
N LEU A 367 11.10 -17.07 -5.60
CA LEU A 367 10.98 -17.99 -6.74
C LEU A 367 11.28 -19.46 -6.37
N ARG A 368 12.19 -19.70 -5.41
CA ARG A 368 12.55 -21.08 -4.98
C ARG A 368 11.37 -21.81 -4.35
N HIS A 369 10.38 -21.06 -3.87
CA HIS A 369 9.17 -21.57 -3.22
C HIS A 369 7.93 -21.47 -4.12
N CYS A 370 8.12 -21.05 -5.36
CA CYS A 370 7.03 -20.88 -6.32
C CYS A 370 6.87 -22.06 -7.26
N ARG A 371 5.65 -22.31 -7.67
CA ARG A 371 5.35 -23.21 -8.79
C ARG A 371 5.36 -22.40 -10.09
N ARG A 372 6.18 -22.79 -11.05
CA ARG A 372 6.14 -22.19 -12.39
C ARG A 372 4.87 -22.63 -13.13
N VAL A 373 4.19 -21.69 -13.77
CA VAL A 373 3.00 -21.96 -14.60
C VAL A 373 3.42 -21.97 -16.05
N THR A 374 3.12 -23.07 -16.75
CA THR A 374 3.39 -23.18 -18.19
C THR A 374 2.14 -22.92 -19.02
N LEU A 375 2.34 -22.51 -20.31
CA LEU A 375 1.20 -22.31 -21.21
C LEU A 375 0.45 -23.63 -21.47
N GLU A 376 1.15 -24.75 -21.45
CA GLU A 376 0.56 -26.07 -21.67
C GLU A 376 -0.34 -26.46 -20.50
N GLU A 377 0.15 -26.37 -19.26
CA GLU A 377 -0.66 -26.60 -18.05
C GLU A 377 -1.86 -25.67 -18.00
N TRP A 378 -1.67 -24.37 -18.31
CA TRP A 378 -2.76 -23.40 -18.32
C TRP A 378 -3.84 -23.78 -19.33
N ARG A 379 -3.49 -24.31 -20.51
CA ARG A 379 -4.46 -24.80 -21.53
C ARG A 379 -5.21 -26.03 -21.08
N ARG A 380 -4.57 -26.92 -20.34
CA ARG A 380 -5.14 -28.20 -19.85
C ARG A 380 -6.04 -28.04 -18.60
N ARG A 381 -6.16 -26.81 -18.05
CA ARG A 381 -6.98 -26.59 -16.86
C ARG A 381 -8.45 -27.01 -17.07
N PRO A 382 -9.17 -27.46 -16.03
CA PRO A 382 -10.53 -27.98 -16.11
C PRO A 382 -11.50 -27.01 -16.80
N LEU A 383 -12.44 -27.54 -17.56
CA LEU A 383 -13.50 -26.75 -18.21
C LEU A 383 -14.34 -25.98 -17.20
N SER A 384 -14.59 -26.55 -16.01
CA SER A 384 -15.29 -25.87 -14.91
C SER A 384 -14.63 -24.53 -14.52
N GLN A 385 -13.30 -24.49 -14.43
CA GLN A 385 -12.59 -23.23 -14.16
C GLN A 385 -12.79 -22.21 -15.29
N LYS A 386 -12.73 -22.64 -16.55
CA LYS A 386 -12.94 -21.77 -17.72
C LYS A 386 -14.37 -21.19 -17.74
N VAL A 387 -15.37 -22.00 -17.38
CA VAL A 387 -16.76 -21.54 -17.28
C VAL A 387 -16.92 -20.51 -16.16
N VAL A 388 -16.36 -20.76 -14.99
CA VAL A 388 -16.38 -19.80 -13.87
C VAL A 388 -15.71 -18.50 -14.24
N GLU A 389 -14.54 -18.51 -14.90
CA GLU A 389 -13.88 -17.32 -15.43
C GLU A 389 -14.81 -16.48 -16.32
N VAL A 390 -15.47 -17.11 -17.28
CA VAL A 390 -16.39 -16.42 -18.21
C VAL A 390 -17.57 -15.81 -17.47
N LEU A 391 -18.16 -16.54 -16.54
CA LEU A 391 -19.31 -16.07 -15.76
C LEU A 391 -18.96 -14.90 -14.82
N LEU A 392 -17.73 -14.87 -14.29
CA LEU A 392 -17.29 -13.84 -13.36
C LEU A 392 -16.66 -12.62 -14.06
N THR A 393 -16.28 -12.74 -15.34
CA THR A 393 -15.67 -11.64 -16.12
C THR A 393 -16.50 -10.33 -16.09
N PRO A 394 -17.84 -10.32 -16.17
CA PRO A 394 -18.63 -9.09 -16.08
C PRO A 394 -18.53 -8.38 -14.73
N PHE A 395 -18.18 -9.09 -13.68
CA PHE A 395 -18.12 -8.57 -12.31
C PHE A 395 -16.71 -8.10 -11.89
N ILE A 396 -15.73 -8.20 -12.78
CA ILE A 396 -14.31 -7.83 -12.51
C ILE A 396 -14.16 -6.40 -11.99
N GLY A 397 -15.00 -5.47 -12.43
CA GLY A 397 -14.98 -4.08 -11.96
C GLY A 397 -15.42 -3.88 -10.51
N GLN A 398 -15.90 -4.94 -9.84
CA GLN A 398 -16.34 -4.90 -8.44
C GLN A 398 -15.31 -5.52 -7.46
N PHE A 399 -14.28 -6.17 -7.99
CA PHE A 399 -13.20 -6.82 -7.22
C PHE A 399 -11.92 -6.00 -7.26
#